data_565d9a449b99c9efaa2148f51e3000e7
#
_entry.id   565d9a449b99c9efaa2148f51e3000e7
#
_cell.length_a   1.000
_cell.length_b   1.000
_cell.length_c   1.000
_cell.angle_alpha   90.00
_cell.angle_beta   90.00
_cell.angle_gamma   90.00
#
_symmetry.space_group_name_H-M   'P 1'
#
loop_
_entity.id
_entity.type
_entity.pdbx_description
1 polymer ?
#
loop_
_entity_poly.entity_id
_entity_poly.type
_entity_poly.pdbx_seq_one_letter_code
_entity_poly.pdbx_strand_id
1 'polypeptide(L)'
;MSKKYSYSLSPELMALMEKEFPIEQLVTRYKEALEHPGGTGKEEVDKEVFGTFGRNLADRLCEVESDYRDRNAEMVYMVAQKTGHHFPSIQQRLLEMAYLGIMNENKIQFQEISFKRLAYQVDFCVLNRQLAEGIGPEVASMIPCRHLCMELGRRIYDNTEVGNVVEMHMPSMISDEKDHCVFSAELTLEEQLRLSGR
;
A
#
# COMPACT_ATOMS: atom_id res chain seq x y z
N MET A 1 -24.54 -4.73 1.35
CA MET A 1 -24.01 -3.61 2.14
C MET A 1 -22.57 -3.95 2.49
N SER A 2 -21.59 -3.30 1.87
CA SER A 2 -20.16 -3.44 2.19
C SER A 2 -19.97 -2.93 3.62
N LYS A 3 -19.45 -3.76 4.53
CA LYS A 3 -19.04 -3.31 5.85
C LYS A 3 -17.85 -2.37 5.67
N LYS A 4 -18.03 -1.08 5.94
CA LYS A 4 -16.91 -0.15 6.09
C LYS A 4 -16.15 -0.54 7.35
N TYR A 5 -15.01 -1.16 7.18
CA TYR A 5 -14.02 -1.26 8.24
C TYR A 5 -13.20 0.03 8.18
N SER A 6 -13.32 0.91 9.15
CA SER A 6 -12.40 2.01 9.34
C SER A 6 -11.73 1.82 10.70
N TYR A 7 -10.41 1.71 10.70
CA TYR A 7 -9.65 1.89 11.93
C TYR A 7 -9.65 3.38 12.27
N SER A 8 -9.95 3.69 13.52
CA SER A 8 -9.78 5.05 14.03
C SER A 8 -8.28 5.29 14.19
N LEU A 9 -7.69 6.02 13.26
CA LEU A 9 -6.30 6.46 13.39
C LEU A 9 -6.23 7.61 14.39
N SER A 10 -5.26 7.58 15.31
CA SER A 10 -5.07 8.71 16.21
C SER A 10 -4.57 9.94 15.46
N PRO A 11 -4.97 11.16 15.88
CA PRO A 11 -4.46 12.38 15.26
C PRO A 11 -2.93 12.49 15.33
N GLU A 12 -2.32 11.99 16.40
CA GLU A 12 -0.87 11.98 16.60
C GLU A 12 -0.17 11.09 15.56
N LEU A 13 -0.73 9.89 15.30
CA LEU A 13 -0.22 8.99 14.28
C LEU A 13 -0.34 9.61 12.88
N MET A 14 -1.46 10.22 12.57
CA MET A 14 -1.66 10.90 11.29
C MET A 14 -0.66 12.04 11.10
N ALA A 15 -0.48 12.89 12.12
CA ALA A 15 0.48 13.99 12.08
C ALA A 15 1.94 13.50 11.93
N LEU A 16 2.29 12.37 12.57
CA LEU A 16 3.59 11.75 12.42
C LEU A 16 3.83 11.27 10.98
N MET A 17 2.88 10.54 10.43
CA MET A 17 3.00 9.97 9.08
C MET A 17 3.05 11.06 8.01
N GLU A 18 2.21 12.08 8.10
CA GLU A 18 2.21 13.21 7.18
C GLU A 18 3.53 13.99 7.23
N LYS A 19 4.11 14.16 8.42
CA LYS A 19 5.41 14.82 8.61
C LYS A 19 6.56 14.00 8.04
N GLU A 20 6.58 12.68 8.24
CA GLU A 20 7.67 11.81 7.80
C GLU A 20 7.57 11.45 6.31
N PHE A 21 6.37 11.45 5.74
CA PHE A 21 6.08 11.07 4.35
C PHE A 21 5.25 12.12 3.59
N PRO A 22 5.74 13.35 3.47
CA PRO A 22 5.01 14.43 2.79
C PRO A 22 4.92 14.17 1.28
N ILE A 23 3.71 14.05 0.76
CA ILE A 23 3.41 13.73 -0.64
C ILE A 23 3.91 14.81 -1.61
N GLU A 24 3.84 16.08 -1.21
CA GLU A 24 4.35 17.20 -2.02
C GLU A 24 5.85 17.09 -2.29
N GLN A 25 6.62 16.64 -1.30
CA GLN A 25 8.06 16.41 -1.49
C GLN A 25 8.33 15.23 -2.41
N LEU A 26 7.51 14.17 -2.36
CA LEU A 26 7.62 13.05 -3.28
C LEU A 26 7.39 13.50 -4.73
N VAL A 27 6.36 14.31 -4.99
CA VAL A 27 6.07 14.86 -6.32
C VAL A 27 7.22 15.75 -6.80
N THR A 28 7.77 16.61 -5.93
CA THR A 28 8.92 17.46 -6.23
C THR A 28 10.15 16.63 -6.63
N ARG A 29 10.49 15.62 -5.81
CA ARG A 29 11.63 14.72 -6.09
C ARG A 29 11.45 13.95 -7.40
N TYR A 30 10.25 13.51 -7.70
CA TYR A 30 9.96 12.83 -8.95
C TYR A 30 10.12 13.77 -10.15
N LYS A 31 9.66 15.02 -10.05
CA LYS A 31 9.87 16.05 -11.07
C LYS A 31 11.36 16.29 -11.35
N GLU A 32 12.15 16.49 -10.30
CA GLU A 32 13.61 16.66 -10.39
C GLU A 32 14.30 15.45 -11.05
N ALA A 33 13.87 14.23 -10.70
CA ALA A 33 14.40 13.01 -11.28
C ALA A 33 14.07 12.87 -12.77
N LEU A 34 12.90 13.35 -13.22
CA LEU A 34 12.55 13.39 -14.65
C LEU A 34 13.35 14.44 -15.43
N GLU A 35 13.68 15.57 -14.81
CA GLU A 35 14.51 16.63 -15.43
C GLU A 35 15.98 16.21 -15.54
N HIS A 36 16.46 15.36 -14.63
CA HIS A 36 17.86 14.90 -14.56
C HIS A 36 17.96 13.37 -14.45
N PRO A 37 17.54 12.62 -15.48
CA PRO A 37 17.43 11.16 -15.40
C PRO A 37 18.78 10.42 -15.35
N GLY A 38 19.91 11.10 -15.46
CA GLY A 38 21.24 10.48 -15.36
C GLY A 38 21.51 9.37 -16.38
N GLY A 39 20.77 9.32 -17.49
CA GLY A 39 20.82 8.24 -18.48
C GLY A 39 19.92 7.07 -18.18
N THR A 40 19.16 7.12 -17.09
CA THR A 40 18.19 6.10 -16.66
C THR A 40 16.87 6.23 -17.42
N GLY A 41 16.24 5.12 -17.80
CA GLY A 41 14.92 5.14 -18.44
C GLY A 41 13.83 5.60 -17.49
N LYS A 42 12.73 6.17 -18.04
CA LYS A 42 11.61 6.67 -17.22
C LYS A 42 11.05 5.63 -16.27
N GLU A 43 10.87 4.39 -16.72
CA GLU A 43 10.35 3.29 -15.89
C GLU A 43 11.26 2.97 -14.69
N GLU A 44 12.57 3.09 -14.84
CA GLU A 44 13.50 2.93 -13.73
C GLU A 44 13.41 4.11 -12.75
N VAL A 45 13.24 5.33 -13.24
CA VAL A 45 12.99 6.51 -12.39
C VAL A 45 11.69 6.31 -11.59
N ASP A 46 10.62 5.85 -12.25
CA ASP A 46 9.34 5.57 -11.61
C ASP A 46 9.50 4.55 -10.46
N LYS A 47 10.20 3.44 -10.73
CA LYS A 47 10.48 2.38 -9.72
C LYS A 47 11.36 2.88 -8.59
N GLU A 48 12.40 3.63 -8.90
CA GLU A 48 13.33 4.14 -7.88
C GLU A 48 12.62 5.12 -6.94
N VAL A 49 11.97 6.13 -7.48
CA VAL A 49 11.35 7.19 -6.67
C VAL A 49 10.14 6.65 -5.91
N PHE A 50 9.17 6.11 -6.61
CA PHE A 50 7.93 5.65 -5.98
C PHE A 50 8.10 4.32 -5.23
N GLY A 51 8.84 3.37 -5.80
CA GLY A 51 9.07 2.09 -5.14
C GLY A 51 9.87 2.24 -3.84
N THR A 52 10.89 3.09 -3.83
CA THR A 52 11.66 3.38 -2.61
C THR A 52 10.79 4.05 -1.54
N PHE A 53 9.96 5.02 -1.93
CA PHE A 53 9.02 5.64 -1.00
C PHE A 53 8.05 4.62 -0.42
N GLY A 54 7.47 3.73 -1.24
CA GLY A 54 6.55 2.69 -0.81
C GLY A 54 7.19 1.71 0.18
N ARG A 55 8.43 1.27 -0.07
CA ARG A 55 9.17 0.39 0.86
C ARG A 55 9.45 1.08 2.19
N ASN A 56 9.98 2.29 2.17
CA ASN A 56 10.28 3.04 3.40
C ASN A 56 9.02 3.32 4.22
N LEU A 57 7.91 3.63 3.55
CA LEU A 57 6.62 3.81 4.21
C LEU A 57 6.15 2.51 4.88
N ALA A 58 6.26 1.36 4.20
CA ALA A 58 5.89 0.07 4.78
C ALA A 58 6.73 -0.28 6.01
N ASP A 59 8.06 -0.10 5.91
CA ASP A 59 8.97 -0.38 7.03
C ASP A 59 8.61 0.47 8.24
N ARG A 60 8.42 1.77 8.03
CA ARG A 60 8.07 2.70 9.10
C ARG A 60 6.70 2.42 9.71
N LEU A 61 5.73 2.03 8.89
CA LEU A 61 4.39 1.66 9.38
C LEU A 61 4.43 0.43 10.30
N CYS A 62 5.24 -0.56 9.97
CA CYS A 62 5.39 -1.75 10.82
C CYS A 62 6.04 -1.41 12.17
N GLU A 63 7.01 -0.49 12.20
CA GLU A 63 7.60 0.01 13.45
C GLU A 63 6.56 0.77 14.27
N VAL A 64 5.90 1.76 13.66
CA VAL A 64 4.92 2.61 14.35
C VAL A 64 3.70 1.81 14.80
N GLU A 65 3.25 0.83 13.99
CA GLU A 65 2.15 -0.05 14.37
C GLU A 65 2.45 -0.79 15.66
N SER A 66 3.68 -1.22 15.85
CA SER A 66 4.11 -1.88 17.08
C SER A 66 3.93 -1.02 18.33
N ASP A 67 4.17 0.29 18.23
CA ASP A 67 4.02 1.23 19.34
C ASP A 67 2.55 1.54 19.68
N TYR A 68 1.64 1.40 18.70
CA TYR A 68 0.20 1.67 18.86
C TYR A 68 -0.65 0.39 18.94
N ARG A 69 -0.02 -0.75 19.07
CA ARG A 69 -0.69 -2.05 19.10
C ARG A 69 -1.44 -2.24 20.42
N ASP A 70 -2.72 -2.51 20.34
CA ASP A 70 -3.52 -2.89 21.49
C ASP A 70 -3.37 -4.39 21.82
N ARG A 71 -3.92 -4.80 22.94
CA ARG A 71 -3.86 -6.19 23.42
C ARG A 71 -4.50 -7.18 22.42
N ASN A 72 -5.53 -6.78 21.68
CA ASN A 72 -6.19 -7.66 20.74
C ASN A 72 -5.31 -7.88 19.50
N ALA A 73 -4.67 -6.81 19.01
CA ALA A 73 -3.69 -6.90 17.94
C ALA A 73 -2.51 -7.78 18.35
N GLU A 74 -1.95 -7.59 19.55
CA GLU A 74 -0.87 -8.45 20.08
C GLU A 74 -1.27 -9.93 20.09
N MET A 75 -2.49 -10.25 20.50
CA MET A 75 -2.98 -11.63 20.47
C MET A 75 -3.03 -12.20 19.06
N VAL A 76 -3.48 -11.43 18.07
CA VAL A 76 -3.52 -11.86 16.66
C VAL A 76 -2.12 -12.12 16.14
N TYR A 77 -1.16 -11.23 16.41
CA TYR A 77 0.25 -11.43 16.03
C TYR A 77 0.84 -12.68 16.68
N MET A 78 0.62 -12.89 17.99
CA MET A 78 1.11 -14.09 18.69
C MET A 78 0.53 -15.39 18.12
N VAL A 79 -0.75 -15.38 17.74
CA VAL A 79 -1.39 -16.55 17.12
C VAL A 79 -0.83 -16.77 15.73
N ALA A 80 -0.64 -15.71 14.92
CA ALA A 80 -0.04 -15.80 13.60
C ALA A 80 1.35 -16.44 13.66
N GLN A 81 2.22 -15.94 14.55
CA GLN A 81 3.57 -16.46 14.76
C GLN A 81 3.58 -17.94 15.21
N LYS A 82 2.69 -18.31 16.13
CA LYS A 82 2.64 -19.70 16.66
C LYS A 82 2.09 -20.71 15.69
N THR A 83 1.14 -20.30 14.84
CA THR A 83 0.40 -21.23 13.98
C THR A 83 0.85 -21.18 12.52
N GLY A 84 1.60 -20.15 12.12
CA GLY A 84 1.93 -19.88 10.73
C GLY A 84 0.70 -19.50 9.88
N HIS A 85 -0.42 -19.14 10.52
CA HIS A 85 -1.64 -18.74 9.81
C HIS A 85 -1.56 -17.26 9.43
N HIS A 86 -1.94 -16.99 8.18
CA HIS A 86 -2.09 -15.63 7.67
C HIS A 86 -3.41 -15.01 8.17
N PHE A 87 -3.30 -13.83 8.79
CA PHE A 87 -4.45 -13.04 9.24
C PHE A 87 -4.50 -11.73 8.44
N PRO A 88 -5.34 -11.64 7.41
CA PRO A 88 -5.38 -10.47 6.51
C PRO A 88 -5.78 -9.16 7.21
N SER A 89 -6.34 -9.22 8.41
CA SER A 89 -6.64 -8.04 9.23
C SER A 89 -5.40 -7.25 9.65
N ILE A 90 -4.23 -7.91 9.76
CA ILE A 90 -2.96 -7.24 10.05
C ILE A 90 -2.55 -6.36 8.86
N GLN A 91 -2.53 -6.94 7.67
CA GLN A 91 -2.16 -6.23 6.44
C GLN A 91 -3.20 -5.16 6.08
N GLN A 92 -4.49 -5.44 6.28
CA GLN A 92 -5.55 -4.45 6.13
C GLN A 92 -5.28 -3.22 7.00
N ARG A 93 -4.98 -3.41 8.27
CA ARG A 93 -4.69 -2.32 9.21
C ARG A 93 -3.51 -1.47 8.73
N LEU A 94 -2.41 -2.12 8.32
CA LEU A 94 -1.22 -1.42 7.82
C LEU A 94 -1.51 -0.64 6.53
N LEU A 95 -2.29 -1.21 5.61
CA LEU A 95 -2.73 -0.51 4.40
C LEU A 95 -3.62 0.69 4.72
N GLU A 96 -4.57 0.55 5.65
CA GLU A 96 -5.40 1.68 6.08
C GLU A 96 -4.54 2.79 6.71
N MET A 97 -3.58 2.43 7.57
CA MET A 97 -2.64 3.40 8.15
C MET A 97 -1.82 4.11 7.07
N ALA A 98 -1.36 3.40 6.04
CA ALA A 98 -0.63 4.00 4.93
C ALA A 98 -1.49 5.01 4.17
N TYR A 99 -2.62 4.56 3.63
CA TYR A 99 -3.44 5.38 2.74
C TYR A 99 -4.14 6.54 3.46
N LEU A 100 -4.55 6.36 4.71
CA LEU A 100 -5.23 7.40 5.47
C LEU A 100 -4.26 8.29 6.25
N GLY A 101 -3.09 7.77 6.62
CA GLY A 101 -2.09 8.50 7.39
C GLY A 101 -1.33 9.55 6.57
N ILE A 102 -1.05 9.27 5.29
CA ILE A 102 -0.29 10.19 4.43
C ILE A 102 -1.15 10.86 3.35
N MET A 103 -2.33 10.33 3.10
CA MET A 103 -3.27 10.78 2.07
C MET A 103 -4.70 10.71 2.62
N ASN A 104 -4.98 11.51 3.63
CA ASN A 104 -6.23 11.45 4.42
C ASN A 104 -7.52 11.70 3.60
N GLU A 105 -7.42 12.30 2.41
CA GLU A 105 -8.55 12.47 1.49
C GLU A 105 -8.81 11.22 0.64
N ASN A 106 -7.88 10.24 0.59
CA ASN A 106 -8.09 9.00 -0.13
C ASN A 106 -9.27 8.23 0.44
N LYS A 107 -10.01 7.58 -0.45
CA LYS A 107 -11.04 6.63 -0.08
C LYS A 107 -10.56 5.22 -0.38
N ILE A 108 -10.32 4.46 0.66
CA ILE A 108 -9.99 3.05 0.54
C ILE A 108 -11.22 2.21 0.84
N GLN A 109 -11.53 1.24 -0.01
CA GLN A 109 -12.66 0.32 0.14
C GLN A 109 -12.16 -1.11 0.00
N PHE A 110 -12.31 -1.91 1.06
CA PHE A 110 -12.00 -3.33 1.01
C PHE A 110 -13.16 -4.08 0.36
N GLN A 111 -12.86 -4.75 -0.75
CA GLN A 111 -13.79 -5.56 -1.53
C GLN A 111 -13.85 -6.99 -1.01
N GLU A 112 -12.71 -7.53 -0.61
CA GLU A 112 -12.58 -8.86 -0.03
C GLU A 112 -11.52 -8.86 1.07
N ILE A 113 -11.85 -9.51 2.19
CA ILE A 113 -10.91 -9.75 3.30
C ILE A 113 -11.08 -11.22 3.68
N SER A 114 -10.24 -12.06 3.12
CA SER A 114 -10.20 -13.49 3.42
C SER A 114 -8.75 -13.94 3.62
N PHE A 115 -8.54 -15.08 4.23
CA PHE A 115 -7.19 -15.63 4.39
C PHE A 115 -6.52 -16.03 3.04
N LYS A 116 -7.29 -16.09 1.95
CA LYS A 116 -6.78 -16.39 0.60
C LYS A 116 -6.51 -15.14 -0.21
N ARG A 117 -7.25 -14.07 0.08
CA ARG A 117 -7.19 -12.87 -0.73
C ARG A 117 -7.58 -11.64 0.10
N LEU A 118 -6.79 -10.59 -0.04
CA LEU A 118 -7.12 -9.25 0.39
C LEU A 118 -7.24 -8.38 -0.86
N ALA A 119 -8.45 -7.90 -1.18
CA ALA A 119 -8.66 -7.02 -2.31
C ALA A 119 -9.22 -5.68 -1.85
N TYR A 120 -8.67 -4.60 -2.39
CA TYR A 120 -9.09 -3.24 -2.04
C TYR A 120 -9.02 -2.30 -3.24
N GLN A 121 -9.79 -1.24 -3.15
CA GLN A 121 -9.91 -0.19 -4.14
C GLN A 121 -9.54 1.15 -3.48
N VAL A 122 -8.80 1.97 -4.21
CA VAL A 122 -8.45 3.34 -3.80
C VAL A 122 -9.11 4.31 -4.75
N ASP A 123 -10.06 5.08 -4.23
CA ASP A 123 -10.74 6.16 -4.93
C ASP A 123 -10.11 7.51 -4.54
N PHE A 124 -10.21 8.51 -5.41
CA PHE A 124 -9.72 9.88 -5.14
C PHE A 124 -8.26 9.92 -4.67
N CYS A 125 -7.37 9.32 -5.45
CA CYS A 125 -5.96 9.26 -5.10
C CYS A 125 -5.32 10.67 -5.08
N VAL A 126 -4.98 11.16 -3.88
CA VAL A 126 -4.32 12.45 -3.67
C VAL A 126 -3.00 12.53 -4.42
N LEU A 127 -2.20 11.47 -4.40
CA LEU A 127 -0.91 11.44 -5.09
C LEU A 127 -1.08 11.59 -6.61
N ASN A 128 -2.04 10.88 -7.22
CA ASN A 128 -2.29 10.99 -8.66
C ASN A 128 -2.76 12.41 -9.03
N ARG A 129 -3.62 13.03 -8.21
CA ARG A 129 -4.05 14.41 -8.39
C ARG A 129 -2.88 15.40 -8.30
N GLN A 130 -2.03 15.28 -7.31
CA GLN A 130 -0.85 16.13 -7.16
C GLN A 130 0.18 15.92 -8.29
N LEU A 131 0.30 14.72 -8.81
CA LEU A 131 1.11 14.47 -10.02
C LEU A 131 0.53 15.19 -11.23
N ALA A 132 -0.79 15.15 -11.44
CA ALA A 132 -1.45 15.85 -12.54
C ALA A 132 -1.27 17.38 -12.43
N GLU A 133 -1.37 17.93 -11.22
CA GLU A 133 -1.18 19.36 -10.95
C GLU A 133 0.29 19.80 -11.06
N GLY A 134 1.24 19.00 -10.57
CA GLY A 134 2.65 19.37 -10.48
C GLY A 134 3.48 19.07 -11.72
N ILE A 135 3.12 18.04 -12.49
CA ILE A 135 3.92 17.53 -13.62
C ILE A 135 3.11 17.48 -14.92
N GLY A 136 1.80 17.41 -14.80
CA GLY A 136 0.87 17.40 -15.93
C GLY A 136 0.05 16.12 -16.01
N PRO A 137 -1.18 16.23 -16.59
CA PRO A 137 -2.13 15.12 -16.66
C PRO A 137 -1.62 13.95 -17.51
N GLU A 138 -0.83 14.21 -18.55
CA GLU A 138 -0.26 13.15 -19.38
C GLU A 138 0.66 12.22 -18.59
N VAL A 139 1.52 12.78 -17.72
CA VAL A 139 2.41 11.99 -16.86
C VAL A 139 1.61 11.25 -15.80
N ALA A 140 0.62 11.90 -15.19
CA ALA A 140 -0.24 11.30 -14.18
C ALA A 140 -1.06 10.13 -14.75
N SER A 141 -1.52 10.22 -16.00
CA SER A 141 -2.29 9.16 -16.67
C SER A 141 -1.48 7.88 -16.92
N MET A 142 -0.16 7.97 -16.99
CA MET A 142 0.73 6.80 -17.07
C MET A 142 0.87 6.06 -15.74
N ILE A 143 0.32 6.61 -14.66
CA ILE A 143 0.31 6.06 -13.30
C ILE A 143 1.70 5.60 -12.83
N PRO A 144 2.70 6.49 -12.84
CA PRO A 144 4.03 6.15 -12.33
C PRO A 144 4.00 5.78 -10.84
N CYS A 145 3.03 6.32 -10.10
CA CYS A 145 2.79 6.06 -8.69
C CYS A 145 2.34 4.62 -8.36
N ARG A 146 2.01 3.78 -9.37
CA ARG A 146 1.70 2.35 -9.16
C ARG A 146 2.81 1.63 -8.39
N HIS A 147 4.06 2.00 -8.64
CA HIS A 147 5.23 1.40 -7.99
C HIS A 147 5.23 1.64 -6.47
N LEU A 148 4.74 2.79 -6.00
CA LEU A 148 4.56 3.05 -4.58
C LEU A 148 3.58 2.05 -3.97
N CYS A 149 2.37 1.95 -4.53
CA CYS A 149 1.32 1.11 -3.99
C CYS A 149 1.68 -0.39 -4.04
N MET A 150 2.30 -0.83 -5.13
CA MET A 150 2.75 -2.21 -5.28
C MET A 150 3.87 -2.57 -4.30
N GLU A 151 4.90 -1.72 -4.19
CA GLU A 151 6.00 -1.95 -3.26
C GLU A 151 5.57 -1.79 -1.79
N LEU A 152 4.68 -0.84 -1.48
CA LEU A 152 4.06 -0.71 -0.16
C LEU A 152 3.36 -2.01 0.25
N GLY A 153 2.47 -2.51 -0.61
CA GLY A 153 1.75 -3.75 -0.33
C GLY A 153 2.70 -4.93 -0.17
N ARG A 154 3.58 -5.17 -1.13
CA ARG A 154 4.55 -6.26 -1.08
C ARG A 154 5.39 -6.21 0.19
N ARG A 155 5.94 -5.03 0.55
CA ARG A 155 6.80 -4.87 1.72
C ARG A 155 6.05 -5.07 3.04
N ILE A 156 4.77 -4.69 3.11
CA ILE A 156 3.92 -5.01 4.27
C ILE A 156 3.82 -6.52 4.47
N TYR A 157 3.61 -7.29 3.40
CA TYR A 157 3.56 -8.75 3.48
C TYR A 157 4.90 -9.36 3.85
N ASP A 158 6.01 -8.85 3.30
CA ASP A 158 7.37 -9.28 3.68
C ASP A 158 7.64 -9.06 5.17
N ASN A 159 7.32 -7.87 5.67
CA ASN A 159 7.53 -7.50 7.08
C ASN A 159 6.61 -8.27 8.05
N THR A 160 5.52 -8.84 7.56
CA THR A 160 4.60 -9.67 8.35
C THR A 160 4.83 -11.18 8.14
N GLU A 161 5.99 -11.56 7.62
CA GLU A 161 6.49 -12.94 7.47
C GLU A 161 5.63 -13.83 6.55
N VAL A 162 4.83 -13.24 5.68
CA VAL A 162 3.99 -13.96 4.71
C VAL A 162 4.24 -13.55 3.25
N GLY A 163 5.29 -12.78 2.99
CA GLY A 163 5.61 -12.27 1.65
C GLY A 163 5.94 -13.36 0.63
N ASN A 164 6.53 -14.46 1.09
CA ASN A 164 6.89 -15.60 0.23
C ASN A 164 5.70 -16.45 -0.22
N VAL A 165 4.52 -16.26 0.36
CA VAL A 165 3.31 -17.02 0.03
C VAL A 165 2.19 -16.16 -0.54
N VAL A 166 2.45 -14.87 -0.77
CA VAL A 166 1.48 -13.89 -1.30
C VAL A 166 2.04 -13.19 -2.52
N GLU A 167 1.21 -13.04 -3.53
CA GLU A 167 1.49 -12.24 -4.73
C GLU A 167 0.61 -10.99 -4.75
N MET A 168 1.25 -9.85 -5.05
CA MET A 168 0.55 -8.56 -5.22
C MET A 168 0.19 -8.33 -6.68
N HIS A 169 -1.04 -7.96 -6.94
CA HIS A 169 -1.56 -7.62 -8.27
C HIS A 169 -2.23 -6.27 -8.29
N MET A 170 -2.23 -5.63 -9.45
CA MET A 170 -2.96 -4.40 -9.74
C MET A 170 -3.84 -4.62 -10.98
N PRO A 171 -5.02 -5.24 -10.82
CA PRO A 171 -5.86 -5.63 -11.96
C PRO A 171 -6.53 -4.44 -12.67
N SER A 172 -6.53 -3.26 -12.07
CA SER A 172 -7.14 -2.08 -12.67
C SER A 172 -6.48 -0.79 -12.20
N MET A 173 -6.34 0.17 -13.11
CA MET A 173 -5.75 1.48 -12.89
C MET A 173 -6.74 2.60 -13.25
N ILE A 174 -6.54 3.79 -12.68
CA ILE A 174 -7.33 4.99 -13.01
C ILE A 174 -7.35 5.27 -14.52
N SER A 175 -6.26 4.98 -15.24
CA SER A 175 -6.15 5.17 -16.70
C SER A 175 -7.06 4.27 -17.55
N ASP A 176 -7.64 3.23 -16.96
CA ASP A 176 -8.51 2.25 -17.67
C ASP A 176 -9.98 2.71 -17.71
N GLU A 177 -10.24 4.00 -17.87
CA GLU A 177 -11.57 4.61 -17.82
C GLU A 177 -12.29 4.43 -16.47
N LYS A 178 -11.51 4.20 -15.41
CA LYS A 178 -12.01 4.05 -14.04
C LYS A 178 -11.45 5.16 -13.15
N ASP A 179 -12.28 5.62 -12.23
CA ASP A 179 -11.89 6.65 -11.26
C ASP A 179 -11.13 6.07 -10.05
N HIS A 180 -10.61 4.84 -10.17
CA HIS A 180 -10.00 4.12 -9.05
C HIS A 180 -8.94 3.12 -9.49
N CYS A 181 -8.02 2.86 -8.57
CA CYS A 181 -7.06 1.75 -8.66
C CYS A 181 -7.55 0.58 -7.83
N VAL A 182 -7.46 -0.63 -8.36
CA VAL A 182 -7.78 -1.87 -7.65
C VAL A 182 -6.49 -2.66 -7.42
N PHE A 183 -6.33 -3.14 -6.20
CA PHE A 183 -5.20 -3.97 -5.78
C PHE A 183 -5.71 -5.26 -5.16
N SER A 184 -4.96 -6.34 -5.35
CA SER A 184 -5.18 -7.57 -4.60
C SER A 184 -3.85 -8.19 -4.17
N ALA A 185 -3.87 -8.78 -2.99
CA ALA A 185 -2.84 -9.67 -2.47
C ALA A 185 -3.46 -11.07 -2.38
N GLU A 186 -2.89 -12.03 -3.06
CA GLU A 186 -3.46 -13.37 -3.19
C GLU A 186 -2.43 -14.41 -2.75
N LEU A 187 -2.87 -15.44 -2.03
CA LEU A 187 -1.98 -16.58 -1.76
C LEU A 187 -1.54 -17.22 -3.07
N THR A 188 -0.26 -17.59 -3.14
CA THR A 188 0.28 -18.38 -4.25
C THR A 188 -0.49 -19.68 -4.42
N LEU A 189 -0.52 -20.19 -5.64
CA LEU A 189 -1.22 -21.44 -5.93
C LEU A 189 -0.70 -22.61 -5.07
N GLU A 190 0.62 -22.66 -4.83
CA GLU A 190 1.25 -23.66 -3.98
C GLU A 190 0.69 -23.64 -2.56
N GLU A 191 0.59 -22.44 -1.97
CA GLU A 191 0.06 -22.27 -0.62
C GLU A 191 -1.44 -22.57 -0.54
N GLN A 192 -2.20 -22.19 -1.57
CA GLN A 192 -3.63 -22.55 -1.65
C GLN A 192 -3.83 -24.06 -1.69
N LEU A 193 -3.01 -24.79 -2.44
CA LEU A 193 -3.03 -26.26 -2.51
C LEU A 193 -2.63 -26.89 -1.17
N ARG A 194 -1.57 -26.38 -0.54
CA ARG A 194 -1.13 -26.82 0.80
C ARG A 194 -2.25 -26.71 1.83
N LEU A 195 -2.95 -25.55 1.87
CA LEU A 195 -4.05 -25.32 2.80
C LEU A 195 -5.32 -26.11 2.48
N SER A 196 -5.51 -26.51 1.24
CA SER A 196 -6.66 -27.34 0.83
C SER A 196 -6.45 -28.85 1.05
N GLY A 197 -5.28 -29.26 1.56
CA GLY A 197 -4.97 -30.66 1.85
C GLY A 197 -4.78 -31.53 0.59
N ARG A 198 -4.37 -30.93 -0.53
CA ARG A 198 -4.12 -31.61 -1.81
C ARG A 198 -2.64 -31.63 -2.16
#